data_62a9c437395a008726fc58fd4da719fe
#
_entry.id   62a9c437395a008726fc58fd4da719fe
#
_cell.length_a   1.000
_cell.length_b   1.000
_cell.length_c   1.000
_cell.angle_alpha   90.00
_cell.angle_beta   90.00
_cell.angle_gamma   90.00
#
_symmetry.space_group_name_H-M   'P 1'
#
loop_
_entity.id
_entity.type
_entity.pdbx_description
1 polymer ?
#
loop_
_entity_poly.entity_id
_entity_poly.type
_entity_poly.pdbx_seq_one_letter_code
_entity_poly.pdbx_strand_id
1 'polypeptide(L)'
;QKNFLTSEVISYTPPKLYTGKKGNDWYIGFKAFDPLAGALRLKRIKLNHIEKISERRKYAADLITRLHNQLRIGWNPWISQNGNSKGLSLFSDVCNRYRSYIDRLFSDGIIRQDTYIGYVSYLRNFLKYNDSQKPPITYIYQLSKSYISEFLDHIYIERENSPQTRNNYLTWLRVFSGWLLKHGYTEHKLTDGIDNISKRSIKKERKLIEENDLIRLLDYL
;
A
#
# COMPACT_ATOMS: atom_id res chain seq x y z
N GLN A 1 15.94 19.00 26.45
CA GLN A 1 14.93 18.84 25.38
C GLN A 1 15.66 18.48 24.10
N LYS A 2 15.64 17.20 23.69
CA LYS A 2 16.17 16.77 22.40
C LYS A 2 15.05 16.93 21.37
N ASN A 3 15.19 17.91 20.48
CA ASN A 3 14.36 18.07 19.30
C ASN A 3 14.54 16.82 18.41
N PHE A 4 13.54 15.96 18.38
CA PHE A 4 13.42 14.94 17.35
C PHE A 4 13.00 15.65 16.06
N LEU A 5 13.99 15.98 15.23
CA LEU A 5 13.77 16.34 13.84
C LEU A 5 13.11 15.11 13.18
N THR A 6 11.85 15.24 12.81
CA THR A 6 11.21 14.34 11.88
C THR A 6 12.03 14.34 10.61
N SER A 7 12.75 13.25 10.33
CA SER A 7 13.47 13.09 9.08
C SER A 7 12.42 13.00 7.97
N GLU A 8 12.18 14.12 7.26
CA GLU A 8 11.48 14.08 6.00
C GLU A 8 12.21 13.07 5.11
N VAL A 9 11.52 12.02 4.70
CA VAL A 9 12.08 11.06 3.75
C VAL A 9 12.30 11.81 2.45
N ILE A 10 13.56 12.16 2.16
CA ILE A 10 13.94 12.86 0.92
C ILE A 10 13.64 11.89 -0.23
N SER A 11 12.48 12.03 -0.86
CA SER A 11 12.04 11.19 -1.97
C SER A 11 12.78 11.50 -3.28
N TYR A 12 13.47 12.63 -3.35
CA TYR A 12 14.28 13.03 -4.51
C TYR A 12 15.33 14.07 -4.15
N THR A 13 16.35 14.24 -5.04
CA THR A 13 17.27 15.40 -5.00
C THR A 13 16.91 16.40 -6.09
N PRO A 14 17.05 17.71 -5.86
CA PRO A 14 16.78 18.71 -6.89
C PRO A 14 17.56 18.46 -8.18
N PRO A 15 16.92 18.62 -9.37
CA PRO A 15 17.61 18.51 -10.65
C PRO A 15 18.70 19.57 -10.79
N LYS A 16 19.87 19.16 -11.28
CA LYS A 16 21.02 20.04 -11.53
C LYS A 16 21.61 19.80 -12.91
N LEU A 17 22.13 20.87 -13.52
CA LEU A 17 22.87 20.79 -14.77
C LEU A 17 24.32 20.38 -14.50
N TYR A 18 24.78 19.38 -15.23
CA TYR A 18 26.18 18.93 -15.27
C TYR A 18 26.74 19.16 -16.66
N THR A 19 27.90 19.81 -16.72
CA THR A 19 28.66 20.03 -17.95
C THR A 19 29.97 19.24 -17.83
N GLY A 20 30.19 18.29 -18.73
CA GLY A 20 31.39 17.45 -18.71
C GLY A 20 32.67 18.26 -18.90
N LYS A 21 33.79 17.77 -18.35
CA LYS A 21 35.14 18.42 -18.44
C LYS A 21 35.60 18.74 -19.86
N LYS A 22 35.10 18.01 -20.88
CA LYS A 22 35.43 18.20 -22.31
C LYS A 22 34.34 18.94 -23.11
N GLY A 23 33.35 19.57 -22.43
CA GLY A 23 32.30 20.37 -23.09
C GLY A 23 31.21 19.61 -23.84
N ASN A 24 31.37 18.30 -24.04
CA ASN A 24 30.48 17.50 -24.89
C ASN A 24 29.47 16.64 -24.15
N ASP A 25 29.54 16.55 -22.83
CA ASP A 25 28.66 15.66 -22.05
C ASP A 25 27.79 16.48 -21.08
N TRP A 26 26.75 17.10 -21.66
CA TRP A 26 25.80 17.89 -20.90
C TRP A 26 24.59 17.05 -20.55
N TYR A 27 24.25 16.99 -19.26
CA TYR A 27 23.04 16.31 -18.78
C TYR A 27 22.44 17.00 -17.55
N ILE A 28 21.14 16.86 -17.40
CA ILE A 28 20.46 17.15 -16.13
C ILE A 28 20.44 15.87 -15.31
N GLY A 29 20.96 15.91 -14.08
CA GLY A 29 21.00 14.81 -13.15
C GLY A 29 20.17 15.10 -11.91
N PHE A 30 19.43 14.12 -11.45
CA PHE A 30 18.73 14.14 -10.17
C PHE A 30 18.57 12.70 -9.68
N LYS A 31 18.41 12.52 -8.36
CA LYS A 31 18.05 11.22 -7.79
C LYS A 31 16.57 11.24 -7.44
N ALA A 32 15.89 10.14 -7.70
CA ALA A 32 14.54 9.90 -7.23
C ALA A 32 14.47 8.50 -6.61
N PHE A 33 13.57 8.31 -5.67
CA PHE A 33 13.40 7.03 -5.00
C PHE A 33 12.88 5.99 -5.99
N ASP A 34 13.61 4.88 -6.14
CA ASP A 34 13.19 3.75 -6.95
C ASP A 34 12.51 2.72 -6.01
N PRO A 35 11.19 2.50 -6.14
CA PRO A 35 10.46 1.56 -5.29
C PRO A 35 10.95 0.12 -5.41
N LEU A 36 11.45 -0.28 -6.60
CA LEU A 36 11.95 -1.64 -6.83
C LEU A 36 13.32 -1.86 -6.19
N ALA A 37 14.15 -0.81 -6.17
CA ALA A 37 15.48 -0.87 -5.58
C ALA A 37 15.49 -0.48 -4.08
N GLY A 38 14.39 0.07 -3.55
CA GLY A 38 14.32 0.57 -2.19
C GLY A 38 15.30 1.73 -1.89
N ALA A 39 15.79 2.44 -2.91
CA ALA A 39 16.87 3.42 -2.79
C ALA A 39 16.73 4.58 -3.77
N LEU A 40 17.41 5.69 -3.45
CA LEU A 40 17.53 6.84 -4.37
C LEU A 40 18.45 6.47 -5.55
N ARG A 41 17.90 6.36 -6.75
CA ARG A 41 18.65 6.11 -7.99
C ARG A 41 18.83 7.38 -8.82
N LEU A 42 19.99 7.50 -9.46
CA LEU A 42 20.35 8.63 -10.32
C LEU A 42 19.68 8.50 -11.69
N LYS A 43 18.90 9.52 -12.08
CA LYS A 43 18.39 9.71 -13.44
C LYS A 43 19.20 10.80 -14.13
N ARG A 44 19.57 10.54 -15.38
CA ARG A 44 20.28 11.50 -16.24
C ARG A 44 19.48 11.73 -17.51
N ILE A 45 19.30 13.01 -17.88
CA ILE A 45 18.67 13.42 -19.13
C ILE A 45 19.73 14.12 -19.97
N LYS A 46 20.19 13.50 -21.04
CA LYS A 46 21.24 14.04 -21.92
C LYS A 46 20.71 15.21 -22.74
N LEU A 47 21.54 16.24 -22.93
CA LEU A 47 21.21 17.47 -23.67
C LEU A 47 22.07 17.62 -24.94
N ASN A 48 22.88 16.63 -25.30
CA ASN A 48 23.85 16.69 -26.40
C ASN A 48 23.20 16.78 -27.79
N HIS A 49 21.89 16.48 -27.88
CA HIS A 49 21.11 16.65 -29.11
C HIS A 49 20.85 18.14 -29.49
N ILE A 50 21.12 19.07 -28.59
CA ILE A 50 21.01 20.51 -28.84
C ILE A 50 22.42 21.01 -29.16
N GLU A 51 22.66 21.44 -30.39
CA GLU A 51 24.00 21.81 -30.86
C GLU A 51 24.51 23.12 -30.25
N LYS A 52 23.68 24.17 -30.29
CA LYS A 52 24.06 25.50 -29.80
C LYS A 52 24.08 25.56 -28.28
N ILE A 53 25.20 25.97 -27.71
CA ILE A 53 25.41 26.03 -26.27
C ILE A 53 24.43 27.00 -25.60
N SER A 54 24.10 28.13 -26.21
CA SER A 54 23.14 29.11 -25.68
C SER A 54 21.73 28.53 -25.57
N GLU A 55 21.28 27.83 -26.61
CA GLU A 55 19.99 27.14 -26.63
C GLU A 55 19.94 26.00 -25.61
N ARG A 56 21.06 25.23 -25.51
CA ARG A 56 21.20 24.14 -24.54
C ARG A 56 21.06 24.65 -23.10
N ARG A 57 21.67 25.82 -22.76
CA ARG A 57 21.56 26.43 -21.44
C ARG A 57 20.12 26.87 -21.14
N LYS A 58 19.46 27.54 -22.11
CA LYS A 58 18.07 27.98 -21.96
C LYS A 58 17.13 26.79 -21.75
N TYR A 59 17.28 25.76 -22.60
CA TYR A 59 16.49 24.55 -22.48
C TYR A 59 16.73 23.83 -21.16
N ALA A 60 17.99 23.76 -20.68
CA ALA A 60 18.34 23.15 -19.41
C ALA A 60 17.64 23.85 -18.24
N ALA A 61 17.64 25.19 -18.21
CA ALA A 61 16.99 25.96 -17.14
C ALA A 61 15.47 25.70 -17.09
N ASP A 62 14.81 25.73 -18.26
CA ASP A 62 13.38 25.44 -18.38
C ASP A 62 13.06 23.99 -17.95
N LEU A 63 13.89 23.04 -18.37
CA LEU A 63 13.69 21.63 -18.04
C LEU A 63 13.91 21.37 -16.54
N ILE A 64 14.90 21.99 -15.91
CA ILE A 64 15.14 21.90 -14.46
C ILE A 64 13.90 22.38 -13.69
N THR A 65 13.34 23.53 -14.08
CA THR A 65 12.15 24.09 -13.43
C THR A 65 10.95 23.13 -13.57
N ARG A 66 10.70 22.59 -14.78
CA ARG A 66 9.63 21.62 -15.01
C ARG A 66 9.82 20.34 -14.22
N LEU A 67 11.02 19.76 -14.23
CA LEU A 67 11.34 18.54 -13.49
C LEU A 67 11.19 18.75 -11.98
N HIS A 68 11.66 19.89 -11.46
CA HIS A 68 11.53 20.19 -10.04
C HIS A 68 10.07 20.30 -9.62
N ASN A 69 9.22 20.96 -10.42
CA ASN A 69 7.80 21.04 -10.18
C ASN A 69 7.11 19.67 -10.25
N GLN A 70 7.45 18.84 -11.24
CA GLN A 70 6.92 17.47 -11.36
C GLN A 70 7.31 16.59 -10.17
N LEU A 71 8.59 16.62 -9.77
CA LEU A 71 9.07 15.87 -8.59
C LEU A 71 8.37 16.32 -7.31
N ARG A 72 8.12 17.63 -7.16
CA ARG A 72 7.44 18.19 -5.99
C ARG A 72 5.98 17.74 -5.89
N ILE A 73 5.30 17.54 -7.01
CA ILE A 73 3.92 17.02 -7.03
C ILE A 73 3.85 15.49 -7.05
N GLY A 74 4.99 14.79 -6.85
CA GLY A 74 5.03 13.34 -6.70
C GLY A 74 5.31 12.56 -7.97
N TRP A 75 5.67 13.21 -9.10
CA TRP A 75 6.14 12.47 -10.27
C TRP A 75 7.46 11.76 -9.98
N ASN A 76 7.57 10.50 -10.44
CA ASN A 76 8.74 9.69 -10.26
C ASN A 76 9.16 9.01 -11.57
N PRO A 77 10.43 9.19 -12.03
CA PRO A 77 10.90 8.67 -13.30
C PRO A 77 11.08 7.15 -13.35
N TRP A 78 11.03 6.49 -12.20
CA TRP A 78 11.17 5.03 -12.08
C TRP A 78 9.82 4.30 -12.10
N ILE A 79 8.73 5.05 -11.95
CA ILE A 79 7.37 4.55 -12.09
C ILE A 79 6.99 4.77 -13.54
N SER A 80 6.85 3.69 -14.31
CA SER A 80 6.56 3.78 -15.75
C SER A 80 5.24 4.50 -15.98
N GLN A 81 5.15 5.26 -17.10
CA GLN A 81 3.93 6.00 -17.45
C GLN A 81 2.73 5.06 -17.74
N ASN A 82 2.98 3.78 -17.97
CA ASN A 82 1.96 2.75 -18.17
C ASN A 82 1.73 1.85 -16.95
N GLY A 83 2.51 2.00 -15.88
CA GLY A 83 2.43 1.23 -14.65
C GLY A 83 2.63 2.13 -13.43
N ASN A 84 1.62 2.23 -12.63
CA ASN A 84 1.69 2.58 -11.21
C ASN A 84 2.19 3.97 -10.77
N SER A 85 1.88 5.04 -11.54
CA SER A 85 2.00 6.41 -11.02
C SER A 85 1.25 6.62 -9.69
N LYS A 86 0.27 5.75 -9.42
CA LYS A 86 -0.55 5.74 -8.19
C LYS A 86 0.15 5.07 -6.98
N GLY A 87 1.28 4.40 -7.17
CA GLY A 87 2.05 3.83 -6.06
C GLY A 87 2.55 4.87 -5.05
N LEU A 88 2.76 6.12 -5.49
CA LEU A 88 3.08 7.28 -4.63
C LEU A 88 1.85 7.98 -4.04
N SER A 89 0.64 7.46 -4.23
CA SER A 89 -0.53 7.97 -3.53
C SER A 89 -0.37 7.75 -2.02
N LEU A 90 -0.84 8.70 -1.22
CA LEU A 90 -0.85 8.55 0.23
C LEU A 90 -1.70 7.34 0.61
N PHE A 91 -1.17 6.51 1.50
CA PHE A 91 -1.84 5.31 1.97
C PHE A 91 -3.21 5.64 2.60
N SER A 92 -3.27 6.70 3.42
CA SER A 92 -4.51 7.19 4.03
C SER A 92 -5.58 7.55 2.99
N ASP A 93 -5.19 8.26 1.93
CA ASP A 93 -6.13 8.70 0.88
C ASP A 93 -6.68 7.51 0.10
N VAL A 94 -5.84 6.52 -0.20
CA VAL A 94 -6.26 5.30 -0.88
C VAL A 94 -7.19 4.47 -0.01
N CYS A 95 -6.91 4.35 1.29
CA CYS A 95 -7.80 3.70 2.24
C CYS A 95 -9.15 4.42 2.36
N ASN A 96 -9.17 5.76 2.36
CA ASN A 96 -10.40 6.54 2.36
C ASN A 96 -11.22 6.33 1.07
N ARG A 97 -10.56 6.27 -0.11
CA ARG A 97 -11.22 5.94 -1.37
C ARG A 97 -11.80 4.52 -1.37
N TYR A 98 -11.05 3.55 -0.83
CA TYR A 98 -11.55 2.18 -0.68
C TYR A 98 -12.75 2.15 0.28
N ARG A 99 -12.72 2.93 1.37
CA ARG A 99 -13.87 3.06 2.29
C ARG A 99 -15.11 3.59 1.56
N SER A 100 -14.98 4.68 0.80
CA SER A 100 -16.08 5.24 0.01
C SER A 100 -16.62 4.25 -1.03
N TYR A 101 -15.73 3.42 -1.62
CA TYR A 101 -16.14 2.35 -2.53
C TYR A 101 -16.99 1.29 -1.82
N ILE A 102 -16.60 0.84 -0.62
CA ILE A 102 -17.40 -0.11 0.18
C ILE A 102 -18.75 0.50 0.56
N ASP A 103 -18.76 1.77 0.98
CA ASP A 103 -19.99 2.49 1.35
C ASP A 103 -20.96 2.53 0.15
N ARG A 104 -20.44 2.74 -1.05
CA ARG A 104 -21.24 2.73 -2.28
C ARG A 104 -21.79 1.32 -2.60
N LEU A 105 -20.96 0.29 -2.50
CA LEU A 105 -21.41 -1.09 -2.71
C LEU A 105 -22.55 -1.47 -1.76
N PHE A 106 -22.50 -1.00 -0.53
CA PHE A 106 -23.54 -1.24 0.45
C PHE A 106 -24.82 -0.46 0.13
N SER A 107 -24.72 0.83 -0.20
CA SER A 107 -25.87 1.66 -0.56
C SER A 107 -26.58 1.18 -1.82
N ASP A 108 -25.85 0.58 -2.77
CA ASP A 108 -26.41 -0.02 -3.99
C ASP A 108 -26.92 -1.44 -3.79
N GLY A 109 -26.87 -1.98 -2.54
CA GLY A 109 -27.36 -3.33 -2.22
C GLY A 109 -26.49 -4.46 -2.78
N ILE A 110 -25.27 -4.19 -3.25
CA ILE A 110 -24.36 -5.17 -3.86
C ILE A 110 -23.74 -6.08 -2.80
N ILE A 111 -23.50 -5.56 -1.59
CA ILE A 111 -22.98 -6.32 -0.45
C ILE A 111 -23.97 -6.31 0.70
N ARG A 112 -24.01 -7.42 1.47
CA ARG A 112 -24.87 -7.55 2.64
C ARG A 112 -24.32 -6.73 3.80
N GLN A 113 -25.20 -6.36 4.74
CA GLN A 113 -24.86 -5.59 5.93
C GLN A 113 -23.70 -6.21 6.74
N ASP A 114 -23.72 -7.51 6.98
CA ASP A 114 -22.64 -8.20 7.72
C ASP A 114 -21.29 -8.09 7.02
N THR A 115 -21.28 -8.21 5.68
CA THR A 115 -20.06 -8.04 4.88
C THR A 115 -19.54 -6.60 4.97
N TYR A 116 -20.44 -5.61 4.90
CA TYR A 116 -20.09 -4.21 5.04
C TYR A 116 -19.47 -3.92 6.41
N ILE A 117 -20.14 -4.33 7.49
CA ILE A 117 -19.65 -4.15 8.88
C ILE A 117 -18.27 -4.81 9.04
N GLY A 118 -18.11 -6.03 8.52
CA GLY A 118 -16.83 -6.75 8.55
C GLY A 118 -15.72 -5.99 7.83
N TYR A 119 -15.95 -5.55 6.59
CA TYR A 119 -14.94 -4.84 5.80
C TYR A 119 -14.52 -3.53 6.44
N VAL A 120 -15.48 -2.77 6.96
CA VAL A 120 -15.22 -1.53 7.68
C VAL A 120 -14.38 -1.76 8.93
N SER A 121 -14.70 -2.81 9.69
CA SER A 121 -13.97 -3.19 10.90
C SER A 121 -12.54 -3.63 10.57
N TYR A 122 -12.36 -4.45 9.53
CA TYR A 122 -11.03 -4.91 9.10
C TYR A 122 -10.16 -3.75 8.63
N LEU A 123 -10.70 -2.86 7.80
CA LEU A 123 -9.99 -1.65 7.36
C LEU A 123 -9.57 -0.78 8.55
N ARG A 124 -10.46 -0.55 9.50
CA ARG A 124 -10.15 0.24 10.72
C ARG A 124 -9.02 -0.39 11.53
N ASN A 125 -9.04 -1.71 11.71
CA ASN A 125 -7.99 -2.41 12.45
C ASN A 125 -6.65 -2.39 11.69
N PHE A 126 -6.68 -2.47 10.36
CA PHE A 126 -5.49 -2.36 9.54
C PHE A 126 -4.85 -0.96 9.62
N LEU A 127 -5.67 0.10 9.61
CA LEU A 127 -5.19 1.47 9.81
C LEU A 127 -4.61 1.66 11.22
N LYS A 128 -5.26 1.16 12.27
CA LYS A 128 -4.72 1.20 13.64
C LYS A 128 -3.38 0.47 13.76
N TYR A 129 -3.25 -0.68 13.10
CA TYR A 129 -1.97 -1.39 13.04
C TYR A 129 -0.90 -0.53 12.35
N ASN A 130 -1.21 0.08 11.21
CA ASN A 130 -0.29 0.98 10.52
C ASN A 130 0.17 2.13 11.42
N ASP A 131 -0.75 2.78 12.13
CA ASP A 131 -0.45 3.90 13.01
C ASP A 131 0.44 3.51 14.19
N SER A 132 0.44 2.23 14.57
CA SER A 132 1.31 1.69 15.64
C SER A 132 2.72 1.37 15.17
N GLN A 133 2.96 1.28 13.86
CA GLN A 133 4.27 0.97 13.29
C GLN A 133 5.24 2.16 13.36
N LYS A 134 6.54 1.88 13.42
CA LYS A 134 7.60 2.89 13.47
C LYS A 134 8.69 2.59 12.44
N PRO A 135 8.70 3.23 11.27
CA PRO A 135 7.73 4.23 10.76
C PRO A 135 6.44 3.58 10.22
N PRO A 136 5.30 4.29 10.23
CA PRO A 136 4.09 3.85 9.56
C PRO A 136 4.25 3.94 8.03
N ILE A 137 3.44 3.16 7.30
CA ILE A 137 3.33 3.30 5.85
C ILE A 137 2.71 4.68 5.53
N THR A 138 3.40 5.45 4.70
CA THR A 138 2.94 6.75 4.21
C THR A 138 2.39 6.66 2.78
N TYR A 139 3.02 5.83 1.93
CA TYR A 139 2.67 5.67 0.51
C TYR A 139 2.32 4.23 0.19
N ILE A 140 1.45 4.04 -0.83
CA ILE A 140 0.99 2.70 -1.22
C ILE A 140 2.13 1.77 -1.66
N TYR A 141 3.18 2.27 -2.30
CA TYR A 141 4.30 1.41 -2.74
C TYR A 141 5.01 0.71 -1.56
N GLN A 142 4.88 1.25 -0.33
CA GLN A 142 5.45 0.63 0.87
C GLN A 142 4.63 -0.57 1.36
N LEU A 143 3.37 -0.69 0.89
CA LEU A 143 2.53 -1.83 1.21
C LEU A 143 3.02 -3.06 0.45
N SER A 144 3.67 -3.96 1.15
CA SER A 144 4.25 -5.19 0.63
C SER A 144 3.54 -6.44 1.12
N LYS A 145 3.82 -7.58 0.48
CA LYS A 145 3.39 -8.90 0.97
C LYS A 145 3.90 -9.16 2.40
N SER A 146 5.15 -8.76 2.70
CA SER A 146 5.73 -8.91 4.04
C SER A 146 4.90 -8.15 5.07
N TYR A 147 4.58 -6.89 4.80
CA TYR A 147 3.76 -6.07 5.68
C TYR A 147 2.37 -6.67 5.95
N ILE A 148 1.74 -7.23 4.91
CA ILE A 148 0.46 -7.94 5.06
C ILE A 148 0.62 -9.19 5.92
N SER A 149 1.71 -9.95 5.76
CA SER A 149 1.98 -11.12 6.58
C SER A 149 2.21 -10.75 8.04
N GLU A 150 3.00 -9.71 8.31
CA GLU A 150 3.24 -9.19 9.66
C GLU A 150 1.93 -8.72 10.34
N PHE A 151 1.05 -8.05 9.60
CA PHE A 151 -0.27 -7.72 10.13
C PHE A 151 -1.11 -8.96 10.48
N LEU A 152 -1.10 -10.00 9.64
CA LEU A 152 -1.82 -11.25 9.92
C LEU A 152 -1.24 -11.99 11.12
N ASP A 153 0.08 -11.92 11.31
CA ASP A 153 0.76 -12.49 12.48
C ASP A 153 0.43 -11.69 13.74
N HIS A 154 0.40 -10.35 13.65
CA HIS A 154 -0.11 -9.51 14.73
C HIS A 154 -1.54 -9.90 15.15
N ILE A 155 -2.45 -10.12 14.18
CA ILE A 155 -3.82 -10.53 14.48
C ILE A 155 -3.86 -11.91 15.16
N TYR A 156 -3.04 -12.84 14.71
CA TYR A 156 -3.08 -14.24 15.20
C TYR A 156 -2.30 -14.44 16.48
N ILE A 157 -1.06 -13.93 16.53
CA ILE A 157 -0.12 -14.19 17.62
C ILE A 157 -0.27 -13.14 18.72
N GLU A 158 -0.10 -11.84 18.40
CA GLU A 158 -0.07 -10.80 19.42
C GLU A 158 -1.46 -10.50 20.02
N ARG A 159 -2.52 -10.58 19.19
CA ARG A 159 -3.90 -10.40 19.65
C ARG A 159 -4.60 -11.71 20.02
N GLU A 160 -3.89 -12.84 19.95
CA GLU A 160 -4.36 -14.19 20.34
C GLU A 160 -5.72 -14.56 19.69
N ASN A 161 -5.99 -14.07 18.48
CA ASN A 161 -7.24 -14.36 17.78
C ASN A 161 -7.24 -15.79 17.22
N SER A 162 -8.44 -16.33 16.98
CA SER A 162 -8.60 -17.66 16.40
C SER A 162 -8.07 -17.73 14.95
N PRO A 163 -7.64 -18.92 14.47
CA PRO A 163 -7.29 -19.14 13.06
C PRO A 163 -8.39 -18.66 12.10
N GLN A 164 -9.65 -18.83 12.49
CA GLN A 164 -10.79 -18.36 11.68
C GLN A 164 -10.81 -16.84 11.54
N THR A 165 -10.56 -16.13 12.63
CA THR A 165 -10.48 -14.65 12.61
C THR A 165 -9.35 -14.19 11.71
N ARG A 166 -8.15 -14.76 11.84
CA ARG A 166 -7.02 -14.47 10.94
C ARG A 166 -7.36 -14.73 9.47
N ASN A 167 -8.02 -15.85 9.17
CA ASN A 167 -8.42 -16.19 7.82
C ASN A 167 -9.51 -15.24 7.25
N ASN A 168 -10.39 -14.72 8.09
CA ASN A 168 -11.36 -13.69 7.70
C ASN A 168 -10.65 -12.38 7.31
N TYR A 169 -9.61 -11.96 8.07
CA TYR A 169 -8.76 -10.83 7.68
C TYR A 169 -8.05 -11.08 6.35
N LEU A 170 -7.50 -12.29 6.13
CA LEU A 170 -6.86 -12.63 4.85
C LEU A 170 -7.86 -12.60 3.68
N THR A 171 -9.08 -13.07 3.89
CA THR A 171 -10.13 -13.01 2.86
C THR A 171 -10.44 -11.56 2.48
N TRP A 172 -10.59 -10.68 3.46
CA TRP A 172 -10.77 -9.25 3.21
C TRP A 172 -9.54 -8.62 2.53
N LEU A 173 -8.31 -8.95 2.96
CA LEU A 173 -7.08 -8.46 2.34
C LEU A 173 -6.95 -8.88 0.88
N ARG A 174 -7.43 -10.08 0.51
CA ARG A 174 -7.50 -10.52 -0.89
C ARG A 174 -8.42 -9.64 -1.73
N VAL A 175 -9.56 -9.24 -1.17
CA VAL A 175 -10.49 -8.30 -1.82
C VAL A 175 -9.85 -6.91 -1.93
N PHE A 176 -9.25 -6.39 -0.87
CA PHE A 176 -8.58 -5.10 -0.86
C PHE A 176 -7.41 -5.07 -1.85
N SER A 177 -6.53 -6.08 -1.83
CA SER A 177 -5.41 -6.21 -2.77
C SER A 177 -5.88 -6.32 -4.23
N GLY A 178 -6.96 -7.04 -4.48
CA GLY A 178 -7.58 -7.10 -5.81
C GLY A 178 -8.13 -5.74 -6.27
N TRP A 179 -8.72 -4.98 -5.36
CA TRP A 179 -9.18 -3.62 -5.65
C TRP A 179 -7.99 -2.68 -5.94
N LEU A 180 -6.91 -2.75 -5.16
CA LEU A 180 -5.69 -1.97 -5.40
C LEU A 180 -5.10 -2.26 -6.79
N LEU A 181 -4.99 -3.53 -7.16
CA LEU A 181 -4.52 -3.96 -8.49
C LEU A 181 -5.42 -3.43 -9.61
N LYS A 182 -6.73 -3.62 -9.50
CA LYS A 182 -7.72 -3.17 -10.50
C LYS A 182 -7.67 -1.66 -10.73
N HIS A 183 -7.36 -0.89 -9.70
CA HIS A 183 -7.28 0.58 -9.79
C HIS A 183 -5.85 1.09 -10.10
N GLY A 184 -4.90 0.18 -10.33
CA GLY A 184 -3.52 0.51 -10.69
C GLY A 184 -2.70 1.10 -9.53
N TYR A 185 -3.01 0.77 -8.29
CA TYR A 185 -2.19 1.13 -7.12
C TYR A 185 -1.03 0.16 -6.89
N THR A 186 -1.18 -1.08 -7.33
CA THR A 186 -0.16 -2.14 -7.27
C THR A 186 -0.06 -2.85 -8.62
N GLU A 187 1.09 -3.47 -8.91
CA GLU A 187 1.32 -4.20 -10.16
C GLU A 187 0.85 -5.66 -10.10
N HIS A 188 0.72 -6.20 -8.88
CA HIS A 188 0.28 -7.57 -8.61
C HIS A 188 -0.50 -7.62 -7.30
N LYS A 189 -1.16 -8.75 -7.07
CA LYS A 189 -1.86 -8.98 -5.81
C LYS A 189 -0.85 -9.19 -4.68
N LEU A 190 -0.93 -8.37 -3.65
CA LEU A 190 -0.04 -8.42 -2.50
C LEU A 190 -0.27 -9.64 -1.60
N THR A 191 -1.38 -10.35 -1.78
CA THR A 191 -1.75 -11.53 -1.00
C THR A 191 -1.43 -12.86 -1.67
N ASP A 192 -0.80 -12.83 -2.86
CA ASP A 192 -0.46 -14.05 -3.59
C ASP A 192 0.55 -14.89 -2.80
N GLY A 193 0.23 -16.20 -2.66
CA GLY A 193 1.03 -17.14 -1.86
C GLY A 193 0.94 -16.92 -0.35
N ILE A 194 -0.10 -16.26 0.16
CA ILE A 194 -0.44 -16.28 1.60
C ILE A 194 -1.61 -17.24 1.79
N ASP A 195 -1.36 -18.31 2.54
CA ASP A 195 -2.33 -19.38 2.75
C ASP A 195 -3.18 -19.18 4.01
N ASN A 196 -4.33 -19.83 4.00
CA ASN A 196 -5.17 -19.93 5.18
C ASN A 196 -4.54 -20.91 6.19
N ILE A 197 -4.68 -20.60 7.48
CA ILE A 197 -4.40 -21.58 8.53
C ILE A 197 -5.53 -22.58 8.53
N SER A 198 -5.20 -23.87 8.26
CA SER A 198 -6.17 -24.94 8.32
C SER A 198 -6.53 -25.28 9.77
N LYS A 199 -7.82 -25.36 10.06
CA LYS A 199 -8.28 -25.97 11.31
C LYS A 199 -8.16 -27.48 11.18
N ARG A 200 -7.45 -28.13 12.10
CA ARG A 200 -7.76 -29.54 12.37
C ARG A 200 -9.23 -29.57 12.81
N SER A 201 -10.07 -30.29 12.07
CA SER A 201 -11.44 -30.57 12.50
C SER A 201 -11.33 -31.49 13.73
N ILE A 202 -11.31 -30.91 14.91
CA ILE A 202 -11.69 -31.68 16.10
C ILE A 202 -13.17 -31.97 15.84
N LYS A 203 -13.50 -33.24 15.52
CA LYS A 203 -14.88 -33.68 15.52
C LYS A 203 -15.44 -33.29 16.89
N LYS A 204 -16.23 -32.21 16.91
CA LYS A 204 -17.07 -31.96 18.07
C LYS A 204 -18.02 -33.15 18.13
N GLU A 205 -17.79 -34.05 19.06
CA GLU A 205 -18.80 -35.02 19.44
C GLU A 205 -20.06 -34.21 19.74
N ARG A 206 -21.08 -34.39 18.93
CA ARG A 206 -22.40 -33.86 19.23
C ARG A 206 -22.84 -34.58 20.48
N LYS A 207 -22.81 -33.95 21.65
CA LYS A 207 -23.47 -34.46 22.82
C LYS A 207 -24.95 -34.53 22.45
N LEU A 208 -25.48 -35.74 22.30
CA LEU A 208 -26.92 -35.93 22.24
C LEU A 208 -27.50 -35.41 23.55
N ILE A 209 -28.61 -34.72 23.46
CA ILE A 209 -29.37 -34.30 24.66
C ILE A 209 -29.80 -35.61 25.34
N GLU A 210 -29.42 -35.77 26.60
CA GLU A 210 -29.85 -36.94 27.36
C GLU A 210 -31.36 -36.93 27.47
N GLU A 211 -31.97 -38.13 27.45
CA GLU A 211 -33.42 -38.30 27.46
C GLU A 211 -34.11 -37.59 28.62
N ASN A 212 -33.44 -37.57 29.78
CA ASN A 212 -33.90 -36.84 30.95
C ASN A 212 -33.93 -35.31 30.79
N ASP A 213 -33.01 -34.75 30.00
CA ASP A 213 -32.95 -33.30 29.68
C ASP A 213 -34.02 -32.95 28.63
N LEU A 214 -34.33 -33.88 27.74
CA LEU A 214 -35.42 -33.74 26.76
C LEU A 214 -36.78 -33.72 27.46
N ILE A 215 -37.00 -34.60 28.45
CA ILE A 215 -38.22 -34.66 29.26
C ILE A 215 -38.41 -33.39 30.03
N ARG A 216 -37.37 -32.88 30.72
CA ARG A 216 -37.39 -31.58 31.44
C ARG A 216 -37.69 -30.39 30.53
N LEU A 217 -37.24 -30.42 29.30
CA LEU A 217 -37.53 -29.37 28.31
C LEU A 217 -38.99 -29.42 27.85
N LEU A 218 -39.57 -30.64 27.72
CA LEU A 218 -40.97 -30.85 27.32
C LEU A 218 -41.92 -30.48 28.46
N ASP A 219 -41.54 -30.69 29.74
CA ASP A 219 -42.31 -30.30 30.91
C ASP A 219 -42.34 -28.76 31.16
N TYR A 220 -41.45 -28.01 30.46
CA TYR A 220 -41.32 -26.55 30.57
C TYR A 220 -42.07 -25.79 29.47
N LEU A 221 -42.59 -26.51 28.44
CA LEU A 221 -43.36 -25.95 27.33
C LEU A 221 -44.85 -26.14 27.55
#